data_96ee7228c0212128e6bbba253746098f
#
_entry.id   96ee7228c0212128e6bbba253746098f
#
_cell.length_a   1.000
_cell.length_b   1.000
_cell.length_c   1.000
_cell.angle_alpha   90.00
_cell.angle_beta   90.00
_cell.angle_gamma   90.00
#
_symmetry.space_group_name_H-M   'P 1'
#
loop_
_entity.id
_entity.type
_entity.pdbx_description
1 polymer ?
#
loop_
_entity_poly.entity_id
_entity_poly.type
_entity_poly.pdbx_seq_one_letter_code
_entity_poly.pdbx_strand_id
1 'polypeptide(L)'
;MRQFSACIEWLFARDGDAFADRIRLAHQAGLDAVEFWHWTNKDLDAIAAAVAETDIAVSGMVAEPMIALTNPANKEAWLKGLRESIAVAQRLGARVLIAQAGDDLPEFSRAEQRAALVAALSAGADVLKGSGVRLGLEPLNTKIDHVGYYLSSTEEGLDIVDEVGRAEIGIVYDVYHSAVMGEKTEDVIGGRIDRVVHVHVADHPGRGDPGTGHIDLADRLNWLFAQGYDGRVGLEYRPRTDGAEAVRAVVKSLGG
;
A
#
# COMPACT_ATOMS: atom_id res chain seq x y z
N MET A 1 0.61 2.09 21.25
CA MET A 1 -0.58 1.48 20.58
C MET A 1 -0.41 1.69 19.08
N ARG A 2 -0.51 0.64 18.28
CA ARG A 2 -0.39 0.70 16.82
C ARG A 2 -1.58 1.43 16.22
N GLN A 3 -1.33 2.18 15.15
CA GLN A 3 -2.38 2.86 14.40
C GLN A 3 -2.71 2.04 13.15
N PHE A 4 -4.00 1.85 12.89
CA PHE A 4 -4.48 1.09 11.74
C PHE A 4 -5.23 1.98 10.76
N SER A 5 -5.19 1.61 9.47
CA SER A 5 -6.06 2.14 8.43
C SER A 5 -6.84 0.98 7.79
N ALA A 6 -8.06 1.23 7.36
CA ALA A 6 -8.84 0.22 6.63
C ALA A 6 -8.76 0.45 5.12
N CYS A 7 -8.39 -0.57 4.35
CA CYS A 7 -8.59 -0.58 2.91
C CYS A 7 -10.08 -0.77 2.60
N ILE A 8 -10.77 0.35 2.34
CA ILE A 8 -12.22 0.37 2.14
C ILE A 8 -12.66 -0.09 0.74
N GLU A 9 -11.75 -0.60 -0.07
CA GLU A 9 -12.14 -1.35 -1.28
C GLU A 9 -12.83 -2.67 -0.91
N TRP A 10 -12.39 -3.31 0.19
CA TRP A 10 -12.95 -4.57 0.68
C TRP A 10 -13.67 -4.41 2.02
N LEU A 11 -13.03 -3.75 2.99
CA LEU A 11 -13.65 -3.48 4.28
C LEU A 11 -14.82 -2.51 4.10
N PHE A 12 -15.93 -2.80 4.76
CA PHE A 12 -17.20 -2.06 4.66
C PHE A 12 -17.86 -2.05 3.26
N ALA A 13 -17.34 -2.82 2.28
CA ALA A 13 -17.90 -2.84 0.93
C ALA A 13 -19.32 -3.43 0.85
N ARG A 14 -19.71 -4.21 1.85
CA ARG A 14 -21.06 -4.81 1.96
C ARG A 14 -22.01 -3.99 2.83
N ASP A 15 -21.47 -3.02 3.57
CA ASP A 15 -22.17 -2.34 4.66
C ASP A 15 -22.61 -0.94 4.26
N GLY A 16 -22.10 -0.38 3.14
CA GLY A 16 -22.42 0.96 2.64
C GLY A 16 -22.75 0.98 1.16
N ASP A 17 -23.82 1.68 0.77
CA ASP A 17 -24.29 1.79 -0.62
C ASP A 17 -23.36 2.67 -1.46
N ALA A 18 -22.89 3.79 -0.92
CA ALA A 18 -21.94 4.69 -1.56
C ALA A 18 -20.52 4.50 -1.01
N PHE A 19 -19.51 4.71 -1.86
CA PHE A 19 -18.12 4.55 -1.43
C PHE A 19 -17.75 5.45 -0.24
N ALA A 20 -18.22 6.69 -0.23
CA ALA A 20 -17.98 7.62 0.88
C ALA A 20 -18.63 7.19 2.21
N ASP A 21 -19.68 6.36 2.19
CA ASP A 21 -20.29 5.83 3.41
C ASP A 21 -19.37 4.86 4.14
N ARG A 22 -18.51 4.17 3.41
CA ARG A 22 -17.48 3.28 4.01
C ARG A 22 -16.51 4.04 4.90
N ILE A 23 -16.24 5.32 4.61
CA ILE A 23 -15.43 6.22 5.44
C ILE A 23 -16.13 6.45 6.77
N ARG A 24 -17.45 6.77 6.75
CA ARG A 24 -18.25 6.97 7.95
C ARG A 24 -18.35 5.72 8.80
N LEU A 25 -18.54 4.56 8.15
CA LEU A 25 -18.57 3.25 8.81
C LEU A 25 -17.25 2.89 9.47
N ALA A 26 -16.12 3.18 8.81
CA ALA A 26 -14.79 2.98 9.39
C ALA A 26 -14.59 3.86 10.64
N HIS A 27 -14.99 5.12 10.58
CA HIS A 27 -14.97 6.02 11.73
C HIS A 27 -15.87 5.51 12.88
N GLN A 28 -17.10 5.06 12.59
CA GLN A 28 -18.01 4.48 13.58
C GLN A 28 -17.46 3.18 14.19
N ALA A 29 -16.63 2.44 13.45
CA ALA A 29 -15.94 1.25 13.95
C ALA A 29 -14.75 1.58 14.87
N GLY A 30 -14.38 2.87 15.00
CA GLY A 30 -13.30 3.36 15.87
C GLY A 30 -11.95 3.51 15.18
N LEU A 31 -11.92 3.49 13.84
CA LEU A 31 -10.69 3.79 13.09
C LEU A 31 -10.54 5.31 12.93
N ASP A 32 -9.28 5.75 12.87
CA ASP A 32 -8.87 7.13 12.61
C ASP A 32 -8.25 7.30 11.21
N ALA A 33 -8.17 6.22 10.42
CA ALA A 33 -7.68 6.28 9.05
C ALA A 33 -8.33 5.23 8.15
N VAL A 34 -8.41 5.57 6.86
CA VAL A 34 -8.81 4.69 5.75
C VAL A 34 -7.80 4.81 4.62
N GLU A 35 -7.82 3.85 3.72
CA GLU A 35 -7.11 3.85 2.45
C GLU A 35 -7.95 3.21 1.36
N PHE A 36 -7.61 3.47 0.11
CA PHE A 36 -8.30 2.90 -1.05
C PHE A 36 -7.36 2.87 -2.25
N TRP A 37 -7.77 2.12 -3.30
CA TRP A 37 -6.90 1.96 -4.47
C TRP A 37 -7.07 3.11 -5.45
N HIS A 38 -8.03 2.97 -6.37
CA HIS A 38 -8.21 3.90 -7.48
C HIS A 38 -8.99 5.14 -7.08
N TRP A 39 -8.46 6.32 -7.42
CA TRP A 39 -9.16 7.57 -7.21
C TRP A 39 -9.91 8.04 -8.46
N THR A 40 -9.49 7.60 -9.68
CA THR A 40 -10.07 8.03 -10.96
C THR A 40 -11.50 7.55 -11.18
N ASN A 41 -11.92 6.48 -10.52
CA ASN A 41 -13.26 5.89 -10.63
C ASN A 41 -14.18 6.24 -9.44
N LYS A 42 -13.82 7.27 -8.64
CA LYS A 42 -14.54 7.63 -7.42
C LYS A 42 -15.01 9.07 -7.42
N ASP A 43 -16.07 9.34 -6.67
CA ASP A 43 -16.53 10.70 -6.37
C ASP A 43 -15.63 11.31 -5.28
N LEU A 44 -14.62 12.06 -5.71
CA LEU A 44 -13.67 12.71 -4.82
C LEU A 44 -14.29 13.81 -3.97
N ASP A 45 -15.40 14.44 -4.42
CA ASP A 45 -16.10 15.44 -3.65
C ASP A 45 -16.84 14.80 -2.48
N ALA A 46 -17.51 13.67 -2.72
CA ALA A 46 -18.17 12.89 -1.68
C ALA A 46 -17.16 12.33 -0.66
N ILE A 47 -16.00 11.84 -1.13
CA ILE A 47 -14.90 11.38 -0.25
C ILE A 47 -14.39 12.52 0.61
N ALA A 48 -14.08 13.69 0.02
CA ALA A 48 -13.58 14.85 0.76
C ALA A 48 -14.58 15.34 1.80
N ALA A 49 -15.89 15.33 1.47
CA ALA A 49 -16.94 15.68 2.41
C ALA A 49 -17.02 14.70 3.59
N ALA A 50 -16.94 13.39 3.34
CA ALA A 50 -16.95 12.38 4.40
C ALA A 50 -15.69 12.45 5.29
N VAL A 51 -14.52 12.71 4.70
CA VAL A 51 -13.26 12.95 5.44
C VAL A 51 -13.40 14.18 6.34
N ALA A 52 -13.92 15.30 5.83
CA ALA A 52 -14.13 16.52 6.61
C ALA A 52 -15.19 16.36 7.72
N GLU A 53 -16.22 15.55 7.48
CA GLU A 53 -17.28 15.27 8.46
C GLU A 53 -16.77 14.42 9.64
N THR A 54 -15.91 13.46 9.36
CA THR A 54 -15.46 12.45 10.34
C THR A 54 -14.11 12.76 10.97
N ASP A 55 -13.34 13.68 10.40
CA ASP A 55 -11.94 13.97 10.74
C ASP A 55 -11.02 12.73 10.61
N ILE A 56 -11.43 11.74 9.81
CA ILE A 56 -10.66 10.53 9.55
C ILE A 56 -9.56 10.81 8.53
N ALA A 57 -8.36 10.29 8.74
CA ALA A 57 -7.26 10.47 7.80
C ALA A 57 -7.40 9.54 6.58
N VAL A 58 -6.89 9.95 5.42
CA VAL A 58 -6.59 9.05 4.30
C VAL A 58 -5.10 8.69 4.40
N SER A 59 -4.77 7.43 4.69
CA SER A 59 -3.39 6.98 4.84
C SER A 59 -2.67 6.83 3.50
N GLY A 60 -3.35 6.30 2.49
CA GLY A 60 -2.76 6.07 1.17
C GLY A 60 -3.78 5.77 0.08
N MET A 61 -3.30 5.83 -1.15
CA MET A 61 -4.01 5.43 -2.36
C MET A 61 -2.99 5.06 -3.46
N VAL A 62 -3.46 4.44 -4.55
CA VAL A 62 -2.60 4.10 -5.69
C VAL A 62 -2.22 5.35 -6.49
N ALA A 63 -0.97 5.40 -6.94
CA ALA A 63 -0.50 6.34 -7.94
C ALA A 63 -0.99 5.88 -9.33
N GLU A 64 -1.94 6.60 -9.89
CA GLU A 64 -2.48 6.29 -11.21
C GLU A 64 -1.75 7.02 -12.35
N PRO A 65 -1.79 6.47 -13.57
CA PRO A 65 -2.39 5.20 -13.96
C PRO A 65 -1.55 4.00 -13.52
N MET A 66 -2.23 2.87 -13.22
CA MET A 66 -1.56 1.58 -12.98
C MET A 66 -1.13 0.99 -14.32
N ILE A 67 0.07 1.34 -14.76
CA ILE A 67 0.71 0.84 -16.00
C ILE A 67 2.09 0.30 -15.67
N ALA A 68 2.59 -0.64 -16.47
CA ALA A 68 3.87 -1.28 -16.24
C ALA A 68 5.02 -0.25 -16.31
N LEU A 69 5.64 0.04 -15.16
CA LEU A 69 6.82 0.91 -15.06
C LEU A 69 8.09 0.22 -15.57
N THR A 70 8.03 -1.10 -15.74
CA THR A 70 9.04 -1.92 -16.42
C THR A 70 9.11 -1.65 -17.92
N ASN A 71 8.09 -0.98 -18.51
CA ASN A 71 8.11 -0.53 -19.89
C ASN A 71 8.59 0.91 -19.98
N PRO A 72 9.76 1.19 -20.61
CA PRO A 72 10.29 2.56 -20.70
C PRO A 72 9.37 3.54 -21.44
N ALA A 73 8.48 3.03 -22.32
CA ALA A 73 7.53 3.86 -23.05
C ALA A 73 6.43 4.44 -22.15
N ASN A 74 6.17 3.86 -21.00
CA ASN A 74 5.11 4.27 -20.08
C ASN A 74 5.51 5.44 -19.16
N LYS A 75 6.81 5.74 -19.05
CA LYS A 75 7.32 6.71 -18.06
C LYS A 75 6.61 8.07 -18.13
N GLU A 76 6.48 8.66 -19.29
CA GLU A 76 5.90 10.01 -19.41
C GLU A 76 4.40 10.03 -19.09
N ALA A 77 3.66 9.01 -19.53
CA ALA A 77 2.24 8.87 -19.21
C ALA A 77 2.03 8.68 -17.69
N TRP A 78 2.87 7.85 -17.06
CA TRP A 78 2.83 7.64 -15.62
C TRP A 78 3.19 8.92 -14.84
N LEU A 79 4.24 9.64 -15.24
CA LEU A 79 4.62 10.90 -14.59
C LEU A 79 3.54 11.97 -14.66
N LYS A 80 2.76 12.01 -15.77
CA LYS A 80 1.59 12.88 -15.87
C LYS A 80 0.55 12.50 -14.81
N GLY A 81 0.16 11.23 -14.73
CA GLY A 81 -0.83 10.78 -13.76
C GLY A 81 -0.34 10.85 -12.32
N LEU A 82 0.97 10.66 -12.07
CA LEU A 82 1.55 10.86 -10.75
C LEU A 82 1.33 12.31 -10.25
N ARG A 83 1.47 13.33 -11.11
CA ARG A 83 1.16 14.72 -10.72
C ARG A 83 -0.29 14.90 -10.33
N GLU A 84 -1.21 14.27 -11.07
CA GLU A 84 -2.64 14.27 -10.76
C GLU A 84 -2.92 13.54 -9.43
N SER A 85 -2.29 12.37 -9.22
CA SER A 85 -2.38 11.60 -7.97
C SER A 85 -1.86 12.39 -6.77
N ILE A 86 -0.76 13.14 -6.91
CA ILE A 86 -0.24 14.01 -5.86
C ILE A 86 -1.26 15.11 -5.51
N ALA A 87 -1.89 15.74 -6.49
CA ALA A 87 -2.90 16.77 -6.25
C ALA A 87 -4.12 16.20 -5.49
N VAL A 88 -4.55 14.98 -5.84
CA VAL A 88 -5.63 14.28 -5.11
C VAL A 88 -5.18 13.91 -3.71
N ALA A 89 -3.96 13.38 -3.55
CA ALA A 89 -3.41 13.06 -2.23
C ALA A 89 -3.36 14.29 -1.32
N GLN A 90 -2.87 15.41 -1.82
CA GLN A 90 -2.85 16.68 -1.07
C GLN A 90 -4.25 17.18 -0.71
N ARG A 91 -5.22 17.07 -1.64
CA ARG A 91 -6.62 17.42 -1.40
C ARG A 91 -7.24 16.61 -0.27
N LEU A 92 -6.92 15.31 -0.18
CA LEU A 92 -7.46 14.38 0.81
C LEU A 92 -6.57 14.23 2.05
N GLY A 93 -5.42 14.91 2.11
CA GLY A 93 -4.48 14.82 3.21
C GLY A 93 -3.67 13.51 3.26
N ALA A 94 -3.70 12.70 2.18
CA ALA A 94 -2.95 11.47 2.09
C ALA A 94 -1.44 11.73 1.94
N ARG A 95 -0.64 10.90 2.62
CA ARG A 95 0.82 11.05 2.61
C ARG A 95 1.56 9.96 1.86
N VAL A 96 0.88 8.88 1.50
CA VAL A 96 1.46 7.76 0.76
C VAL A 96 0.70 7.54 -0.53
N LEU A 97 1.45 7.45 -1.62
CA LEU A 97 0.99 6.90 -2.89
C LEU A 97 1.66 5.54 -3.10
N ILE A 98 0.92 4.57 -3.63
CA ILE A 98 1.42 3.21 -3.88
C ILE A 98 1.69 3.06 -5.37
N ALA A 99 2.90 2.65 -5.73
CA ALA A 99 3.28 2.34 -7.10
C ALA A 99 3.47 0.84 -7.28
N GLN A 100 2.99 0.33 -8.39
CA GLN A 100 3.21 -1.04 -8.83
C GLN A 100 4.19 -1.09 -9.99
N ALA A 101 5.04 -2.13 -10.01
CA ALA A 101 6.02 -2.31 -11.09
C ALA A 101 5.34 -2.66 -12.42
N GLY A 102 4.21 -3.36 -12.36
CA GLY A 102 3.54 -3.98 -13.50
C GLY A 102 3.98 -5.41 -13.74
N ASP A 103 3.39 -6.05 -14.76
CA ASP A 103 3.72 -7.42 -15.12
C ASP A 103 5.12 -7.51 -15.75
N ASP A 104 5.71 -8.72 -15.71
CA ASP A 104 6.93 -9.07 -16.42
C ASP A 104 6.67 -9.05 -17.94
N LEU A 105 7.53 -8.37 -18.68
CA LEU A 105 7.37 -8.11 -20.11
C LEU A 105 8.40 -8.94 -20.89
N PRO A 106 7.99 -10.00 -21.55
CA PRO A 106 8.92 -10.94 -22.21
C PRO A 106 9.71 -10.34 -23.36
N GLU A 107 9.28 -9.20 -23.91
CA GLU A 107 10.00 -8.46 -24.95
C GLU A 107 11.21 -7.68 -24.45
N PHE A 108 11.37 -7.51 -23.12
CA PHE A 108 12.51 -6.85 -22.49
C PHE A 108 13.24 -7.83 -21.56
N SER A 109 14.55 -7.73 -21.52
CA SER A 109 15.33 -8.46 -20.51
C SER A 109 15.03 -7.94 -19.11
N ARG A 110 15.25 -8.77 -18.08
CA ARG A 110 15.09 -8.38 -16.69
C ARG A 110 15.86 -7.11 -16.32
N ALA A 111 17.06 -6.95 -16.89
CA ALA A 111 17.91 -5.77 -16.67
C ALA A 111 17.32 -4.49 -17.29
N GLU A 112 16.76 -4.61 -18.50
CA GLU A 112 16.09 -3.46 -19.15
C GLU A 112 14.84 -3.05 -18.39
N GLN A 113 14.04 -4.01 -17.93
CA GLN A 113 12.85 -3.76 -17.12
C GLN A 113 13.23 -3.08 -15.79
N ARG A 114 14.26 -3.57 -15.09
CA ARG A 114 14.78 -2.96 -13.88
C ARG A 114 15.22 -1.51 -14.13
N ALA A 115 16.01 -1.29 -15.19
CA ALA A 115 16.49 0.06 -15.53
C ALA A 115 15.33 1.03 -15.84
N ALA A 116 14.28 0.55 -16.52
CA ALA A 116 13.08 1.34 -16.79
C ALA A 116 12.33 1.72 -15.49
N LEU A 117 12.15 0.76 -14.58
CA LEU A 117 11.51 0.98 -13.28
C LEU A 117 12.30 1.98 -12.43
N VAL A 118 13.62 1.82 -12.31
CA VAL A 118 14.51 2.76 -11.59
C VAL A 118 14.42 4.16 -12.20
N ALA A 119 14.45 4.27 -13.54
CA ALA A 119 14.36 5.56 -14.23
C ALA A 119 13.00 6.25 -14.03
N ALA A 120 11.90 5.47 -14.01
CA ALA A 120 10.57 5.99 -13.74
C ALA A 120 10.45 6.50 -12.29
N LEU A 121 10.89 5.70 -11.31
CA LEU A 121 10.86 6.07 -9.89
C LEU A 121 11.77 7.28 -9.59
N SER A 122 12.95 7.36 -10.19
CA SER A 122 13.86 8.51 -10.04
C SER A 122 13.23 9.80 -10.55
N ALA A 123 12.60 9.75 -11.73
CA ALA A 123 11.86 10.90 -12.27
C ALA A 123 10.61 11.23 -11.44
N GLY A 124 9.95 10.19 -10.90
CA GLY A 124 8.83 10.34 -9.97
C GLY A 124 9.23 11.06 -8.68
N ALA A 125 10.41 10.76 -8.14
CA ALA A 125 10.94 11.45 -6.97
C ALA A 125 11.10 12.97 -7.20
N ASP A 126 11.50 13.38 -8.41
CA ASP A 126 11.59 14.81 -8.76
C ASP A 126 10.21 15.47 -8.76
N VAL A 127 9.17 14.76 -9.20
CA VAL A 127 7.78 15.24 -9.18
C VAL A 127 7.23 15.32 -7.76
N LEU A 128 7.59 14.38 -6.89
CA LEU A 128 7.15 14.30 -5.47
C LEU A 128 7.84 15.35 -4.59
N LYS A 129 8.99 15.85 -4.99
CA LYS A 129 9.81 16.75 -4.18
C LYS A 129 9.01 17.95 -3.68
N GLY A 130 8.97 18.11 -2.35
CA GLY A 130 8.27 19.22 -1.68
C GLY A 130 6.74 19.07 -1.62
N SER A 131 6.17 17.98 -2.12
CA SER A 131 4.71 17.74 -2.07
C SER A 131 4.21 17.33 -0.68
N GLY A 132 5.08 16.82 0.17
CA GLY A 132 4.72 16.16 1.45
C GLY A 132 4.20 14.72 1.29
N VAL A 133 4.22 14.18 0.06
CA VAL A 133 3.77 12.83 -0.28
C VAL A 133 4.98 11.95 -0.57
N ARG A 134 4.97 10.70 -0.08
CA ARG A 134 5.95 9.66 -0.42
C ARG A 134 5.32 8.62 -1.35
N LEU A 135 6.14 8.00 -2.17
CA LEU A 135 5.74 6.90 -3.05
C LEU A 135 6.33 5.61 -2.54
N GLY A 136 5.49 4.61 -2.27
CA GLY A 136 5.89 3.28 -1.90
C GLY A 136 5.80 2.32 -3.10
N LEU A 137 6.90 1.71 -3.49
CA LEU A 137 6.92 0.61 -4.45
C LEU A 137 6.45 -0.67 -3.75
N GLU A 138 5.49 -1.38 -4.33
CA GLU A 138 4.89 -2.56 -3.70
C GLU A 138 5.28 -3.86 -4.41
N PRO A 139 6.04 -4.76 -3.76
CA PRO A 139 6.23 -6.14 -4.20
C PRO A 139 4.96 -6.96 -3.95
N LEU A 140 4.53 -7.71 -4.97
CA LEU A 140 3.31 -8.52 -4.92
C LEU A 140 3.62 -10.00 -5.17
N ASN A 141 2.93 -10.91 -4.47
CA ASN A 141 3.15 -12.33 -4.65
C ASN A 141 2.73 -12.81 -6.05
N THR A 142 3.56 -13.65 -6.66
CA THR A 142 3.32 -14.26 -7.96
C THR A 142 2.83 -15.70 -7.87
N LYS A 143 2.73 -16.26 -6.67
CA LYS A 143 2.31 -17.64 -6.46
C LYS A 143 0.79 -17.82 -6.48
N ILE A 144 0.03 -16.78 -6.13
CA ILE A 144 -1.42 -16.86 -5.93
C ILE A 144 -2.14 -15.69 -6.61
N ASP A 145 -1.86 -14.45 -6.21
CA ASP A 145 -2.71 -13.31 -6.54
C ASP A 145 -2.28 -12.58 -7.82
N HIS A 146 -0.98 -12.47 -8.08
CA HIS A 146 -0.42 -11.65 -9.17
C HIS A 146 0.55 -12.46 -10.04
N VAL A 147 0.07 -13.59 -10.60
CA VAL A 147 0.88 -14.44 -11.48
C VAL A 147 1.35 -13.62 -12.69
N GLY A 148 2.67 -13.59 -12.91
CA GLY A 148 3.29 -12.81 -13.99
C GLY A 148 3.73 -11.39 -13.59
N TYR A 149 3.46 -10.95 -12.36
CA TYR A 149 3.95 -9.66 -11.88
C TYR A 149 5.48 -9.62 -11.82
N TYR A 150 6.08 -8.49 -12.19
CA TYR A 150 7.52 -8.36 -12.28
C TYR A 150 8.24 -8.44 -10.93
N LEU A 151 7.77 -7.70 -9.92
CA LEU A 151 8.46 -7.52 -8.64
C LEU A 151 7.79 -8.31 -7.52
N SER A 152 8.33 -9.49 -7.20
CA SER A 152 7.77 -10.34 -6.13
C SER A 152 8.65 -10.49 -4.90
N SER A 153 9.88 -9.98 -4.95
CA SER A 153 10.82 -10.01 -3.82
C SER A 153 10.85 -8.65 -3.12
N THR A 154 10.64 -8.67 -1.81
CA THR A 154 10.82 -7.49 -0.95
C THR A 154 12.25 -6.99 -0.97
N GLU A 155 13.24 -7.90 -0.94
CA GLU A 155 14.66 -7.56 -0.99
C GLU A 155 15.00 -6.85 -2.31
N GLU A 156 14.56 -7.38 -3.47
CA GLU A 156 14.75 -6.72 -4.77
C GLU A 156 14.08 -5.35 -4.82
N GLY A 157 12.88 -5.21 -4.22
CA GLY A 157 12.18 -3.92 -4.13
C GLY A 157 12.99 -2.89 -3.34
N LEU A 158 13.57 -3.30 -2.22
CA LEU A 158 14.45 -2.46 -1.40
C LEU A 158 15.75 -2.10 -2.14
N ASP A 159 16.33 -3.03 -2.89
CA ASP A 159 17.51 -2.75 -3.71
C ASP A 159 17.22 -1.73 -4.81
N ILE A 160 16.02 -1.76 -5.40
CA ILE A 160 15.57 -0.76 -6.36
C ILE A 160 15.40 0.61 -5.67
N VAL A 161 14.80 0.65 -4.50
CA VAL A 161 14.62 1.88 -3.70
C VAL A 161 15.97 2.48 -3.31
N ASP A 162 16.93 1.65 -2.91
CA ASP A 162 18.28 2.10 -2.57
C ASP A 162 19.06 2.60 -3.81
N GLU A 163 18.88 1.96 -4.97
CA GLU A 163 19.46 2.43 -6.24
C GLU A 163 18.89 3.79 -6.66
N VAL A 164 17.57 4.01 -6.49
CA VAL A 164 16.95 5.33 -6.68
C VAL A 164 17.51 6.36 -5.71
N GLY A 165 17.77 6.00 -4.46
CA GLY A 165 18.47 6.80 -3.46
C GLY A 165 17.78 8.11 -3.08
N ARG A 166 16.45 8.18 -3.16
CA ARG A 166 15.65 9.39 -2.91
C ARG A 166 14.71 9.20 -1.73
N ALA A 167 14.62 10.19 -0.87
CA ALA A 167 13.79 10.15 0.35
C ALA A 167 12.29 10.09 0.03
N GLU A 168 11.88 10.56 -1.13
CA GLU A 168 10.51 10.53 -1.62
C GLU A 168 10.03 9.11 -1.97
N ILE A 169 10.97 8.18 -2.21
CA ILE A 169 10.68 6.80 -2.64
C ILE A 169 11.01 5.84 -1.50
N GLY A 170 10.11 4.92 -1.25
CA GLY A 170 10.29 3.83 -0.31
C GLY A 170 9.55 2.58 -0.78
N ILE A 171 9.34 1.65 0.14
CA ILE A 171 8.63 0.40 -0.14
C ILE A 171 7.31 0.35 0.66
N VAL A 172 6.26 -0.18 0.06
CA VAL A 172 5.12 -0.72 0.80
C VAL A 172 5.48 -2.16 1.15
N TYR A 173 5.55 -2.47 2.42
CA TYR A 173 5.78 -3.82 2.88
C TYR A 173 4.45 -4.50 3.18
N ASP A 174 3.95 -5.27 2.23
CA ASP A 174 2.77 -6.12 2.45
C ASP A 174 3.21 -7.45 3.06
N VAL A 175 2.88 -7.64 4.35
CA VAL A 175 3.22 -8.85 5.12
C VAL A 175 2.60 -10.10 4.50
N TYR A 176 1.40 -9.99 3.92
CA TYR A 176 0.74 -11.11 3.26
C TYR A 176 1.49 -11.53 2.00
N HIS A 177 1.80 -10.58 1.11
CA HIS A 177 2.53 -10.87 -0.13
C HIS A 177 3.91 -11.46 0.17
N SER A 178 4.64 -10.88 1.08
CA SER A 178 5.95 -11.35 1.54
C SER A 178 5.87 -12.79 2.11
N ALA A 179 4.89 -13.05 2.99
CA ALA A 179 4.70 -14.38 3.58
C ALA A 179 4.32 -15.45 2.54
N VAL A 180 3.46 -15.14 1.57
CA VAL A 180 3.11 -16.04 0.46
C VAL A 180 4.35 -16.39 -0.37
N MET A 181 5.26 -15.44 -0.56
CA MET A 181 6.55 -15.71 -1.22
C MET A 181 7.51 -16.51 -0.38
N GLY A 182 7.24 -16.68 0.92
CA GLY A 182 8.06 -17.45 1.86
C GLY A 182 9.15 -16.63 2.53
N GLU A 183 9.04 -15.31 2.48
CA GLU A 183 10.00 -14.39 3.09
C GLU A 183 9.76 -14.26 4.61
N LYS A 184 10.84 -14.01 5.35
CA LYS A 184 10.78 -13.60 6.75
C LYS A 184 11.07 -12.11 6.85
N THR A 185 10.30 -11.41 7.66
CA THR A 185 10.37 -9.95 7.79
C THR A 185 11.79 -9.47 8.14
N GLU A 186 12.40 -10.13 9.13
CA GLU A 186 13.72 -9.79 9.62
C GLU A 186 14.82 -9.98 8.58
N ASP A 187 14.68 -11.02 7.72
CA ASP A 187 15.67 -11.32 6.70
C ASP A 187 15.61 -10.31 5.54
N VAL A 188 14.39 -9.95 5.08
CA VAL A 188 14.22 -9.13 3.88
C VAL A 188 14.27 -7.63 4.16
N ILE A 189 13.77 -7.17 5.32
CA ILE A 189 13.86 -5.77 5.71
C ILE A 189 15.25 -5.46 6.26
N GLY A 190 15.78 -6.34 7.15
CA GLY A 190 17.09 -6.15 7.76
C GLY A 190 17.23 -4.77 8.40
N GLY A 191 18.31 -4.05 8.10
CA GLY A 191 18.57 -2.69 8.60
C GLY A 191 17.91 -1.57 7.81
N ARG A 192 16.97 -1.85 6.90
CA ARG A 192 16.36 -0.89 5.95
C ARG A 192 14.94 -0.45 6.34
N ILE A 193 14.63 -0.44 7.64
CA ILE A 193 13.29 -0.06 8.13
C ILE A 193 12.89 1.38 7.74
N ASP A 194 13.84 2.28 7.58
CA ASP A 194 13.65 3.65 7.13
C ASP A 194 13.15 3.76 5.68
N ARG A 195 13.29 2.69 4.90
CA ARG A 195 12.74 2.58 3.54
C ARG A 195 11.27 2.17 3.54
N VAL A 196 10.73 1.61 4.60
CA VAL A 196 9.32 1.20 4.70
C VAL A 196 8.45 2.43 4.92
N VAL A 197 7.62 2.76 3.95
CA VAL A 197 6.73 3.94 4.00
C VAL A 197 5.31 3.60 4.43
N HIS A 198 4.91 2.34 4.22
CA HIS A 198 3.61 1.82 4.61
C HIS A 198 3.70 0.30 4.78
N VAL A 199 2.82 -0.25 5.61
CA VAL A 199 2.71 -1.69 5.86
C VAL A 199 1.28 -2.13 5.61
N HIS A 200 1.10 -3.22 4.83
CA HIS A 200 -0.18 -3.89 4.68
C HIS A 200 -0.19 -5.23 5.41
N VAL A 201 -1.37 -5.64 5.89
CA VAL A 201 -1.57 -6.95 6.51
C VAL A 201 -2.85 -7.61 6.02
N ALA A 202 -2.73 -8.91 5.77
CA ALA A 202 -3.81 -9.88 5.63
C ALA A 202 -3.29 -11.25 6.08
N ASP A 203 -4.18 -12.23 6.26
CA ASP A 203 -3.75 -13.58 6.64
C ASP A 203 -3.85 -14.56 5.46
N HIS A 204 -2.99 -15.58 5.49
CA HIS A 204 -2.94 -16.64 4.48
C HIS A 204 -3.35 -17.98 5.11
N PRO A 205 -4.16 -18.79 4.41
CA PRO A 205 -4.66 -18.65 3.04
C PRO A 205 -5.86 -17.71 2.90
N GLY A 206 -6.05 -17.21 1.67
CA GLY A 206 -7.28 -16.52 1.25
C GLY A 206 -7.25 -15.00 1.36
N ARG A 207 -6.14 -14.37 1.80
CA ARG A 207 -6.03 -12.91 2.02
C ARG A 207 -7.15 -12.42 2.93
N GLY A 208 -7.41 -13.20 4.00
CA GLY A 208 -8.53 -13.02 4.93
C GLY A 208 -8.16 -12.27 6.20
N ASP A 209 -9.09 -12.33 7.15
CA ASP A 209 -8.97 -11.63 8.44
C ASP A 209 -7.71 -12.05 9.18
N PRO A 210 -6.89 -11.09 9.68
CA PRO A 210 -5.75 -11.36 10.53
C PRO A 210 -6.08 -12.28 11.73
N GLY A 211 -5.26 -13.31 11.94
CA GLY A 211 -5.44 -14.32 12.99
C GLY A 211 -6.33 -15.48 12.60
N THR A 212 -6.74 -15.59 11.32
CA THR A 212 -7.55 -16.73 10.84
C THR A 212 -6.78 -17.69 9.95
N GLY A 213 -5.51 -17.43 9.69
CA GLY A 213 -4.63 -18.23 8.84
C GLY A 213 -3.35 -18.65 9.56
N HIS A 214 -2.22 -18.61 8.85
CA HIS A 214 -0.94 -19.18 9.28
C HIS A 214 0.18 -18.14 9.43
N ILE A 215 -0.08 -16.86 9.13
CA ILE A 215 0.94 -15.82 9.26
C ILE A 215 0.98 -15.35 10.71
N ASP A 216 2.15 -15.43 11.37
CA ASP A 216 2.34 -14.79 12.66
C ASP A 216 2.48 -13.28 12.48
N LEU A 217 1.33 -12.62 12.26
CA LEU A 217 1.24 -11.17 12.06
C LEU A 217 1.69 -10.40 13.31
N ALA A 218 1.43 -10.94 14.50
CA ALA A 218 1.82 -10.28 15.74
C ALA A 218 3.35 -10.20 15.88
N ASP A 219 4.04 -11.31 15.61
CA ASP A 219 5.51 -11.36 15.66
C ASP A 219 6.13 -10.43 14.61
N ARG A 220 5.67 -10.52 13.35
CA ARG A 220 6.16 -9.66 12.26
C ARG A 220 5.96 -8.17 12.55
N LEU A 221 4.79 -7.76 13.04
CA LEU A 221 4.53 -6.39 13.43
C LEU A 221 5.35 -5.98 14.64
N ASN A 222 5.50 -6.85 15.66
CA ASN A 222 6.37 -6.57 16.82
C ASN A 222 7.80 -6.27 16.37
N TRP A 223 8.32 -7.06 15.43
CA TRP A 223 9.66 -6.85 14.90
C TRP A 223 9.76 -5.50 14.17
N LEU A 224 8.84 -5.18 13.24
CA LEU A 224 8.86 -3.90 12.50
C LEU A 224 8.85 -2.69 13.44
N PHE A 225 7.96 -2.69 14.44
CA PHE A 225 7.89 -1.59 15.41
C PHE A 225 9.12 -1.53 16.31
N ALA A 226 9.72 -2.66 16.69
CA ALA A 226 10.97 -2.71 17.45
C ALA A 226 12.16 -2.15 16.64
N GLN A 227 12.13 -2.26 15.30
CA GLN A 227 13.14 -1.65 14.42
C GLN A 227 12.89 -0.16 14.16
N GLY A 228 11.81 0.42 14.67
CA GLY A 228 11.53 1.85 14.54
C GLY A 228 10.49 2.22 13.48
N TYR A 229 9.74 1.27 12.93
CA TYR A 229 8.58 1.62 12.12
C TYR A 229 7.55 2.36 12.99
N ASP A 230 7.14 3.55 12.56
CA ASP A 230 6.22 4.42 13.29
C ASP A 230 4.95 4.78 12.48
N GLY A 231 4.82 4.19 11.29
CA GLY A 231 3.69 4.40 10.39
C GLY A 231 2.43 3.62 10.78
N ARG A 232 1.40 3.78 9.96
CA ARG A 232 0.15 3.03 10.08
C ARG A 232 0.29 1.63 9.48
N VAL A 233 -0.57 0.72 9.95
CA VAL A 233 -0.75 -0.62 9.38
C VAL A 233 -2.06 -0.66 8.63
N GLY A 234 -2.00 -0.83 7.32
CA GLY A 234 -3.15 -0.95 6.45
C GLY A 234 -3.79 -2.34 6.54
N LEU A 235 -5.06 -2.38 6.87
CA LEU A 235 -5.87 -3.59 6.93
C LEU A 235 -6.40 -3.87 5.52
N GLU A 236 -5.65 -4.63 4.72
CA GLU A 236 -5.97 -4.90 3.33
C GLU A 236 -6.34 -6.38 3.11
N TYR A 237 -7.50 -6.76 3.58
CA TYR A 237 -7.98 -8.13 3.53
C TYR A 237 -9.47 -8.25 3.17
N ARG A 238 -9.89 -9.44 2.77
CA ARG A 238 -11.28 -9.79 2.46
C ARG A 238 -12.00 -10.22 3.74
N PRO A 239 -12.88 -9.38 4.33
CA PRO A 239 -13.51 -9.68 5.59
C PRO A 239 -14.53 -10.83 5.45
N ARG A 240 -14.59 -11.71 6.45
CA ARG A 240 -15.58 -12.80 6.55
C ARG A 240 -16.90 -12.32 7.15
N THR A 241 -16.83 -11.31 8.05
CA THR A 241 -17.98 -10.70 8.72
C THR A 241 -18.22 -9.29 8.20
N ASP A 242 -19.07 -8.51 8.86
CA ASP A 242 -19.18 -7.08 8.55
C ASP A 242 -17.88 -6.34 8.88
N GLY A 243 -17.67 -5.19 8.24
CA GLY A 243 -16.43 -4.45 8.34
C GLY A 243 -16.11 -3.99 9.77
N ALA A 244 -17.12 -3.61 10.53
CA ALA A 244 -16.92 -3.12 11.89
C ALA A 244 -16.52 -4.25 12.87
N GLU A 245 -17.09 -5.44 12.73
CA GLU A 245 -16.72 -6.61 13.53
C GLU A 245 -15.30 -7.06 13.18
N ALA A 246 -15.00 -7.18 11.88
CA ALA A 246 -13.70 -7.58 11.39
C ALA A 246 -12.59 -6.64 11.90
N VAL A 247 -12.77 -5.32 11.77
CA VAL A 247 -11.79 -4.32 12.25
C VAL A 247 -11.59 -4.40 13.76
N ARG A 248 -12.68 -4.46 14.55
CA ARG A 248 -12.57 -4.54 16.01
C ARG A 248 -11.82 -5.79 16.46
N ALA A 249 -12.03 -6.94 15.82
CA ALA A 249 -11.32 -8.17 16.11
C ALA A 249 -9.81 -8.02 15.88
N VAL A 250 -9.42 -7.43 14.75
CA VAL A 250 -8.01 -7.21 14.38
C VAL A 250 -7.34 -6.18 15.31
N VAL A 251 -7.97 -5.03 15.56
CA VAL A 251 -7.42 -4.01 16.47
C VAL A 251 -7.22 -4.58 17.87
N LYS A 252 -8.14 -5.42 18.35
CA LYS A 252 -8.00 -6.11 19.65
C LYS A 252 -6.83 -7.09 19.66
N SER A 253 -6.59 -7.82 18.57
CA SER A 253 -5.56 -8.87 18.52
C SER A 253 -4.16 -8.34 18.21
N LEU A 254 -4.06 -7.31 17.37
CA LEU A 254 -2.79 -6.77 16.87
C LEU A 254 -2.45 -5.38 17.41
N GLY A 255 -3.34 -4.72 18.15
CA GLY A 255 -3.16 -3.33 18.59
C GLY A 255 -2.05 -3.10 19.62
N GLY A 256 -1.54 -4.12 20.27
CA GLY A 256 -0.37 -4.10 21.19
C GLY A 256 -0.61 -3.35 22.47
#